data_427ec42e5cd843fb40040cc0e4c7b45e
#
_entry.id   427ec42e5cd843fb40040cc0e4c7b45e
#
_cell.length_a   1.000
_cell.length_b   1.000
_cell.length_c   1.000
_cell.angle_alpha   90.00
_cell.angle_beta   90.00
_cell.angle_gamma   90.00
#
_symmetry.space_group_name_H-M   'P 1'
#
loop_
_entity.id
_entity.type
_entity.pdbx_description
1 polymer ?
#
loop_
_entity_poly.entity_id
_entity_poly.type
_entity_poly.pdbx_seq_one_letter_code
_entity_poly.pdbx_strand_id
1 'polypeptide(L)'
;MPSFESASCGRGRANHTVMILLVTSSAKAQACAEAIQRATTETAQITTTFRRAATMLRDQEYSAVVIDDSLLEREPAESETVLQHIGMAVPIHINFAISGIDRVVRELSAARHRRNKEIGISRQFAGQTLRNELKGTMTALRLSCEMALQVATLLPDAEARIRTAYLLAQEMRSRLGIAA
;
A
#
# COMPACT_ATOMS: atom_id res chain seq x y z
N MET A 1 -24.36 -25.39 -32.49
CA MET A 1 -24.23 -25.03 -31.07
C MET A 1 -22.76 -25.06 -30.69
N PRO A 2 -22.00 -23.95 -30.68
CA PRO A 2 -20.65 -23.96 -30.18
C PRO A 2 -20.65 -23.64 -28.67
N SER A 3 -20.02 -24.52 -27.92
CA SER A 3 -19.79 -24.44 -26.49
C SER A 3 -18.85 -23.27 -26.16
N PHE A 4 -19.31 -22.33 -25.36
CA PHE A 4 -18.49 -21.29 -24.77
C PHE A 4 -17.65 -21.89 -23.62
N GLU A 5 -16.41 -22.17 -23.90
CA GLU A 5 -15.40 -22.48 -22.89
C GLU A 5 -15.04 -21.21 -22.12
N SER A 6 -15.46 -21.17 -20.86
CA SER A 6 -15.12 -20.11 -19.91
C SER A 6 -13.61 -20.13 -19.63
N ALA A 7 -12.86 -19.28 -20.29
CA ALA A 7 -11.49 -19.00 -19.94
C ALA A 7 -11.45 -18.31 -18.57
N SER A 8 -11.21 -19.10 -17.53
CA SER A 8 -10.84 -18.64 -16.20
C SER A 8 -9.51 -17.90 -16.29
N CYS A 9 -9.59 -16.58 -16.39
CA CYS A 9 -8.42 -15.72 -16.25
C CYS A 9 -7.98 -15.72 -14.78
N GLY A 10 -7.23 -16.75 -14.42
CA GLY A 10 -6.48 -16.81 -13.18
C GLY A 10 -5.45 -15.67 -13.18
N ARG A 11 -5.80 -14.52 -12.58
CA ARG A 11 -4.83 -13.51 -12.17
C ARG A 11 -3.87 -14.19 -11.19
N GLY A 12 -2.75 -14.71 -11.71
CA GLY A 12 -1.62 -15.15 -10.93
C GLY A 12 -1.27 -13.99 -9.99
N ARG A 13 -1.49 -14.15 -8.69
CA ARG A 13 -0.77 -13.38 -7.69
C ARG A 13 0.69 -13.67 -7.98
N ALA A 14 1.38 -12.75 -8.65
CA ALA A 14 2.82 -12.72 -8.63
C ALA A 14 3.18 -12.78 -7.15
N ASN A 15 3.82 -13.85 -6.72
CA ASN A 15 4.48 -13.94 -5.43
C ASN A 15 5.55 -12.83 -5.47
N HIS A 16 5.19 -11.62 -5.06
CA HIS A 16 6.15 -10.60 -4.75
C HIS A 16 6.95 -11.15 -3.57
N THR A 17 8.07 -11.75 -3.87
CA THR A 17 9.06 -12.12 -2.87
C THR A 17 9.49 -10.81 -2.24
N VAL A 18 8.94 -10.53 -1.08
CA VAL A 18 9.22 -9.29 -0.37
C VAL A 18 10.68 -9.36 0.07
N MET A 19 11.47 -8.39 -0.33
CA MET A 19 12.92 -8.38 -0.10
C MET A 19 13.33 -7.21 0.80
N ILE A 20 14.41 -7.41 1.53
CA ILE A 20 15.03 -6.40 2.39
C ILE A 20 16.43 -6.13 1.83
N LEU A 21 16.79 -4.85 1.69
CA LEU A 21 18.12 -4.45 1.26
C LEU A 21 18.95 -4.03 2.47
N LEU A 22 20.14 -4.66 2.65
CA LEU A 22 21.15 -4.25 3.62
C LEU A 22 22.26 -3.52 2.91
N VAL A 23 22.50 -2.28 3.29
CA VAL A 23 23.58 -1.43 2.76
C VAL A 23 24.63 -1.26 3.85
N THR A 24 25.63 -2.13 3.86
CA THR A 24 26.68 -2.14 4.88
C THR A 24 27.96 -2.81 4.38
N SER A 25 29.12 -2.31 4.79
CA SER A 25 30.42 -2.93 4.59
C SER A 25 30.87 -3.78 5.79
N SER A 26 30.02 -3.98 6.79
CA SER A 26 30.34 -4.74 7.99
C SER A 26 30.51 -6.22 7.71
N ALA A 27 31.49 -6.86 8.34
CA ALA A 27 31.64 -8.31 8.31
C ALA A 27 30.44 -9.07 8.90
N LYS A 28 29.60 -8.41 9.69
CA LYS A 28 28.38 -8.98 10.27
C LYS A 28 27.19 -9.03 9.29
N ALA A 29 27.33 -8.47 8.09
CA ALA A 29 26.24 -8.34 7.10
C ALA A 29 25.55 -9.67 6.81
N GLN A 30 26.33 -10.72 6.54
CA GLN A 30 25.81 -12.05 6.21
C GLN A 30 25.02 -12.65 7.38
N ALA A 31 25.58 -12.63 8.58
CA ALA A 31 24.91 -13.14 9.78
C ALA A 31 23.62 -12.35 10.10
N CYS A 32 23.62 -11.04 9.81
CA CYS A 32 22.44 -10.20 9.95
C CYS A 32 21.36 -10.56 8.91
N ALA A 33 21.73 -10.78 7.66
CA ALA A 33 20.81 -11.20 6.60
C ALA A 33 20.13 -12.52 6.95
N GLU A 34 20.89 -13.50 7.43
CA GLU A 34 20.36 -14.80 7.87
C GLU A 34 19.42 -14.68 9.08
N ALA A 35 19.74 -13.80 10.04
CA ALA A 35 18.88 -13.54 11.18
C ALA A 35 17.57 -12.85 10.77
N ILE A 36 17.63 -11.88 9.86
CA ILE A 36 16.45 -11.23 9.27
C ILE A 36 15.59 -12.26 8.54
N GLN A 37 16.18 -13.09 7.70
CA GLN A 37 15.44 -14.12 6.95
C GLN A 37 14.73 -15.11 7.88
N ARG A 38 15.38 -15.52 8.98
CA ARG A 38 14.75 -16.39 10.00
C ARG A 38 13.59 -15.71 10.72
N ALA A 39 13.71 -14.40 10.98
CA ALA A 39 12.71 -13.66 11.76
C ALA A 39 11.52 -13.19 10.90
N THR A 40 11.74 -12.90 9.61
CA THR A 40 10.74 -12.25 8.74
C THR A 40 10.26 -13.12 7.59
N THR A 41 10.92 -14.25 7.32
CA THR A 41 10.71 -15.11 6.13
C THR A 41 10.99 -14.41 4.80
N GLU A 42 11.53 -13.19 4.82
CA GLU A 42 11.86 -12.40 3.64
C GLU A 42 13.34 -12.57 3.27
N THR A 43 13.64 -12.51 1.99
CA THR A 43 15.02 -12.60 1.53
C THR A 43 15.74 -11.28 1.75
N ALA A 44 16.93 -11.32 2.35
CA ALA A 44 17.77 -10.15 2.52
C ALA A 44 18.88 -10.14 1.47
N GLN A 45 18.99 -9.02 0.75
CA GLN A 45 20.11 -8.78 -0.18
C GLN A 45 21.10 -7.81 0.44
N ILE A 46 22.40 -8.04 0.21
CA ILE A 46 23.46 -7.24 0.79
C ILE A 46 24.19 -6.47 -0.32
N THR A 47 24.44 -5.21 -0.05
CA THR A 47 25.32 -4.37 -0.86
C THR A 47 26.24 -3.55 0.02
N THR A 48 27.44 -3.26 -0.48
CA THR A 48 28.48 -2.55 0.29
C THR A 48 28.62 -1.09 -0.09
N THR A 49 27.93 -0.62 -1.13
CA THR A 49 28.03 0.74 -1.62
C THR A 49 26.67 1.34 -1.92
N PHE A 50 26.50 2.64 -1.71
CA PHE A 50 25.27 3.35 -2.05
C PHE A 50 24.97 3.36 -3.53
N ARG A 51 25.99 3.44 -4.39
CA ARG A 51 25.80 3.41 -5.85
C ARG A 51 25.12 2.13 -6.30
N ARG A 52 25.54 0.98 -5.77
CA ARG A 52 24.92 -0.30 -6.08
C ARG A 52 23.53 -0.42 -5.47
N ALA A 53 23.34 0.09 -4.24
CA ALA A 53 22.03 0.15 -3.59
C ALA A 53 21.03 0.95 -4.45
N ALA A 54 21.40 2.11 -4.96
CA ALA A 54 20.55 2.93 -5.81
C ALA A 54 20.16 2.20 -7.11
N THR A 55 21.07 1.44 -7.72
CA THR A 55 20.74 0.61 -8.89
C THR A 55 19.72 -0.47 -8.53
N MET A 56 19.95 -1.20 -7.43
CA MET A 56 19.05 -2.26 -6.98
C MET A 56 17.66 -1.74 -6.66
N LEU A 57 17.56 -0.54 -6.05
CA LEU A 57 16.28 0.12 -5.71
C LEU A 57 15.51 0.60 -6.95
N ARG A 58 16.19 0.83 -8.08
CA ARG A 58 15.52 1.15 -9.36
C ARG A 58 14.97 -0.11 -10.05
N ASP A 59 15.66 -1.22 -9.90
CA ASP A 59 15.35 -2.46 -10.61
C ASP A 59 14.29 -3.30 -9.87
N GLN A 60 14.20 -3.17 -8.53
CA GLN A 60 13.37 -4.03 -7.70
C GLN A 60 12.74 -3.24 -6.53
N GLU A 61 11.56 -3.70 -6.09
CA GLU A 61 10.90 -3.15 -4.91
C GLU A 61 11.34 -3.88 -3.64
N TYR A 62 11.68 -3.10 -2.61
CA TYR A 62 12.07 -3.58 -1.30
C TYR A 62 11.03 -3.18 -0.25
N SER A 63 10.86 -4.01 0.78
CA SER A 63 10.00 -3.71 1.93
C SER A 63 10.69 -2.80 2.94
N ALA A 64 12.00 -2.96 3.07
CA ALA A 64 12.82 -2.16 3.96
C ALA A 64 14.25 -2.04 3.40
N VAL A 65 14.90 -0.95 3.75
CA VAL A 65 16.31 -0.69 3.44
C VAL A 65 17.04 -0.37 4.74
N VAL A 66 17.93 -1.26 5.15
CA VAL A 66 18.76 -1.07 6.35
C VAL A 66 20.08 -0.46 5.93
N ILE A 67 20.38 0.71 6.43
CA ILE A 67 21.54 1.52 6.06
C ILE A 67 22.48 1.60 7.26
N ASP A 68 23.75 1.33 7.01
CA ASP A 68 24.80 1.46 8.02
C ASP A 68 25.19 2.93 8.20
N ASP A 69 25.05 3.45 9.42
CA ASP A 69 25.40 4.83 9.76
C ASP A 69 26.87 5.15 9.41
N SER A 70 27.77 4.18 9.52
CA SER A 70 29.17 4.36 9.17
C SER A 70 29.42 4.64 7.68
N LEU A 71 28.53 4.17 6.80
CA LEU A 71 28.54 4.51 5.37
C LEU A 71 27.97 5.89 5.11
N LEU A 72 26.92 6.28 5.83
CA LEU A 72 26.34 7.63 5.73
C LEU A 72 27.34 8.73 6.03
N GLU A 73 28.17 8.52 7.06
CA GLU A 73 29.23 9.47 7.43
C GLU A 73 30.32 9.59 6.38
N ARG A 74 30.60 8.50 5.65
CA ARG A 74 31.66 8.47 4.63
C ARG A 74 31.24 9.01 3.28
N GLU A 75 30.00 8.78 2.89
CA GLU A 75 29.48 9.04 1.55
C GLU A 75 28.12 9.78 1.60
N PRO A 76 28.05 10.98 2.18
CA PRO A 76 26.80 11.68 2.42
C PRO A 76 26.05 12.04 1.11
N ALA A 77 26.76 12.40 0.05
CA ALA A 77 26.15 12.76 -1.23
C ALA A 77 25.50 11.56 -1.96
N GLU A 78 26.13 10.38 -1.84
CA GLU A 78 25.58 9.16 -2.46
C GLU A 78 24.39 8.60 -1.67
N SER A 79 24.37 8.82 -0.36
CA SER A 79 23.26 8.41 0.50
C SER A 79 21.96 9.13 0.13
N GLU A 80 22.00 10.40 -0.23
CA GLU A 80 20.82 11.16 -0.66
C GLU A 80 20.21 10.58 -1.93
N THR A 81 21.05 10.12 -2.87
CA THR A 81 20.57 9.42 -4.07
C THR A 81 19.82 8.13 -3.72
N VAL A 82 20.28 7.37 -2.73
CA VAL A 82 19.58 6.16 -2.27
C VAL A 82 18.25 6.53 -1.65
N LEU A 83 18.20 7.56 -0.80
CA LEU A 83 16.96 8.02 -0.15
C LEU A 83 15.91 8.44 -1.16
N GLN A 84 16.29 9.07 -2.28
CA GLN A 84 15.36 9.44 -3.36
C GLN A 84 14.76 8.21 -4.08
N HIS A 85 15.44 7.06 -4.08
CA HIS A 85 15.01 5.85 -4.76
C HIS A 85 14.38 4.81 -3.83
N ILE A 86 14.31 5.06 -2.54
CA ILE A 86 13.72 4.13 -1.54
C ILE A 86 12.25 3.83 -1.83
N GLY A 87 11.53 4.77 -2.44
CA GLY A 87 10.11 4.56 -2.77
C GLY A 87 9.25 4.28 -1.54
N MET A 88 8.59 3.12 -1.54
CA MET A 88 7.72 2.69 -0.44
C MET A 88 8.43 1.88 0.65
N ALA A 89 9.71 1.56 0.47
CA ALA A 89 10.48 0.81 1.45
C ALA A 89 10.69 1.61 2.74
N VAL A 90 10.78 0.91 3.87
CA VAL A 90 11.03 1.52 5.18
C VAL A 90 12.53 1.73 5.37
N PRO A 91 13.02 2.99 5.42
CA PRO A 91 14.42 3.24 5.73
C PRO A 91 14.70 3.00 7.21
N ILE A 92 15.82 2.35 7.52
CA ILE A 92 16.25 2.03 8.87
C ILE A 92 17.75 2.31 8.97
N HIS A 93 18.11 3.21 9.85
CA HIS A 93 19.48 3.60 10.08
C HIS A 93 20.03 2.86 11.31
N ILE A 94 21.15 2.17 11.14
CA ILE A 94 21.75 1.35 12.20
C ILE A 94 23.25 1.42 12.12
N ASN A 95 23.89 1.65 13.25
CA ASN A 95 25.33 1.52 13.37
C ASN A 95 25.71 0.05 13.64
N PHE A 96 26.19 -0.65 12.60
CA PHE A 96 26.58 -2.06 12.69
C PHE A 96 27.82 -2.31 13.56
N ALA A 97 28.64 -1.30 13.82
CA ALA A 97 29.82 -1.44 14.68
C ALA A 97 29.42 -1.73 16.13
N ILE A 98 28.41 -1.02 16.62
CA ILE A 98 27.94 -1.12 18.03
C ILE A 98 26.68 -1.93 18.23
N SER A 99 25.88 -2.11 17.18
CA SER A 99 24.61 -2.85 17.27
C SER A 99 24.81 -4.34 17.14
N GLY A 100 24.19 -5.11 18.05
CA GLY A 100 24.06 -6.55 17.90
C GLY A 100 23.00 -6.91 16.85
N ILE A 101 23.10 -8.10 16.25
CA ILE A 101 22.19 -8.61 15.23
C ILE A 101 20.73 -8.60 15.71
N ASP A 102 20.49 -9.00 16.96
CA ASP A 102 19.15 -9.01 17.54
C ASP A 102 18.51 -7.62 17.62
N ARG A 103 19.34 -6.59 17.79
CA ARG A 103 18.88 -5.21 17.80
C ARG A 103 18.42 -4.80 16.38
N VAL A 104 19.19 -5.16 15.36
CA VAL A 104 18.84 -4.89 13.96
C VAL A 104 17.49 -5.52 13.62
N VAL A 105 17.28 -6.79 13.98
CA VAL A 105 16.03 -7.52 13.75
C VAL A 105 14.86 -6.86 14.47
N ARG A 106 15.05 -6.44 15.73
CA ARG A 106 14.00 -5.76 16.51
C ARG A 106 13.63 -4.41 15.92
N GLU A 107 14.61 -3.58 15.55
CA GLU A 107 14.38 -2.26 14.94
C GLU A 107 13.66 -2.41 13.59
N LEU A 108 14.07 -3.37 12.77
CA LEU A 108 13.40 -3.69 11.51
C LEU A 108 11.94 -4.08 11.74
N SER A 109 11.69 -4.98 12.68
CA SER A 109 10.32 -5.44 12.99
C SER A 109 9.46 -4.31 13.53
N ALA A 110 10.01 -3.46 14.41
CA ALA A 110 9.31 -2.32 14.98
C ALA A 110 8.99 -1.25 13.90
N ALA A 111 9.94 -0.94 13.02
CA ALA A 111 9.75 0.03 11.95
C ALA A 111 8.67 -0.43 10.96
N ARG A 112 8.69 -1.70 10.57
CA ARG A 112 7.65 -2.30 9.70
C ARG A 112 6.28 -2.33 10.37
N HIS A 113 6.22 -2.66 11.63
CA HIS A 113 4.94 -2.63 12.37
C HIS A 113 4.35 -1.22 12.40
N ARG A 114 5.17 -0.19 12.67
CA ARG A 114 4.74 1.21 12.61
C ARG A 114 4.20 1.57 11.22
N ARG A 115 4.95 1.22 10.17
CA ARG A 115 4.55 1.51 8.78
C ARG A 115 3.24 0.83 8.39
N ASN A 116 3.07 -0.43 8.74
CA ASN A 116 1.83 -1.17 8.48
C ASN A 116 0.62 -0.56 9.21
N LYS A 117 0.83 -0.09 10.45
CA LYS A 117 -0.20 0.62 11.21
C LYS A 117 -0.57 1.95 10.55
N GLU A 118 0.41 2.74 10.11
CA GLU A 118 0.18 4.00 9.40
C GLU A 118 -0.59 3.80 8.10
N ILE A 119 -0.20 2.80 7.29
CA ILE A 119 -0.91 2.44 6.06
C ILE A 119 -2.34 1.99 6.37
N GLY A 120 -2.54 1.22 7.43
CA GLY A 120 -3.87 0.80 7.88
C GLY A 120 -4.76 1.98 8.24
N ILE A 121 -4.25 2.93 9.04
CA ILE A 121 -4.96 4.15 9.42
C ILE A 121 -5.28 5.00 8.18
N SER A 122 -4.31 5.21 7.28
CA SER A 122 -4.51 6.00 6.07
C SER A 122 -5.57 5.39 5.15
N ARG A 123 -5.56 4.07 4.97
CA ARG A 123 -6.59 3.35 4.19
C ARG A 123 -7.97 3.47 4.83
N GLN A 124 -8.06 3.36 6.15
CA GLN A 124 -9.31 3.51 6.87
C GLN A 124 -9.86 4.93 6.72
N PHE A 125 -9.00 5.94 6.86
CA PHE A 125 -9.37 7.34 6.70
C PHE A 125 -9.85 7.63 5.28
N ALA A 126 -9.11 7.22 4.25
CA ALA A 126 -9.50 7.39 2.85
C ALA A 126 -10.83 6.68 2.54
N GLY A 127 -11.03 5.47 3.05
CA GLY A 127 -12.29 4.74 2.91
C GLY A 127 -13.47 5.45 3.58
N GLN A 128 -13.24 6.09 4.73
CA GLN A 128 -14.27 6.83 5.44
C GLN A 128 -14.63 8.15 4.74
N THR A 129 -13.64 8.86 4.21
CA THR A 129 -13.85 10.07 3.40
C THR A 129 -14.67 9.76 2.16
N LEU A 130 -14.27 8.74 1.39
CA LEU A 130 -15.00 8.31 0.20
C LEU A 130 -16.44 7.90 0.53
N ARG A 131 -16.65 7.17 1.63
CA ARG A 131 -18.00 6.78 2.08
C ARG A 131 -18.85 8.02 2.41
N ASN A 132 -18.28 9.04 3.05
CA ASN A 132 -19.01 10.26 3.37
C ASN A 132 -19.37 11.08 2.13
N GLU A 133 -18.47 11.18 1.16
CA GLU A 133 -18.71 11.82 -0.14
C GLU A 133 -19.81 11.10 -0.92
N LEU A 134 -19.74 9.76 -0.99
CA LEU A 134 -20.78 8.95 -1.63
C LEU A 134 -22.13 9.10 -0.91
N LYS A 135 -22.14 9.20 0.41
CA LYS A 135 -23.36 9.47 1.18
C LYS A 135 -24.01 10.79 0.78
N GLY A 136 -23.23 11.84 0.62
CA GLY A 136 -23.72 13.16 0.19
C GLY A 136 -24.33 13.10 -1.20
N THR A 137 -23.62 12.52 -2.16
CA THR A 137 -24.08 12.41 -3.55
C THR A 137 -25.33 11.53 -3.68
N MET A 138 -25.39 10.41 -2.96
CA MET A 138 -26.59 9.55 -2.96
C MET A 138 -27.81 10.25 -2.35
N THR A 139 -27.61 11.05 -1.30
CA THR A 139 -28.69 11.83 -0.69
C THR A 139 -29.21 12.91 -1.65
N ALA A 140 -28.30 13.63 -2.31
CA ALA A 140 -28.67 14.63 -3.30
C ALA A 140 -29.42 14.02 -4.51
N LEU A 141 -28.92 12.87 -5.02
CA LEU A 141 -29.57 12.15 -6.12
C LEU A 141 -31.00 11.70 -5.72
N ARG A 142 -31.16 11.13 -4.55
CA ARG A 142 -32.48 10.71 -4.05
C ARG A 142 -33.45 11.88 -3.97
N LEU A 143 -33.00 12.99 -3.37
CA LEU A 143 -33.82 14.20 -3.25
C LEU A 143 -34.21 14.76 -4.63
N SER A 144 -33.29 14.77 -5.57
CA SER A 144 -33.56 15.20 -6.94
C SER A 144 -34.60 14.31 -7.63
N CYS A 145 -34.53 12.99 -7.43
CA CYS A 145 -35.55 12.06 -7.95
C CYS A 145 -36.90 12.28 -7.28
N GLU A 146 -36.94 12.48 -5.95
CA GLU A 146 -38.18 12.77 -5.21
C GLU A 146 -38.84 14.06 -5.73
N MET A 147 -38.06 15.14 -5.89
CA MET A 147 -38.56 16.40 -6.45
C MET A 147 -39.08 16.26 -7.88
N ALA A 148 -38.35 15.50 -8.72
CA ALA A 148 -38.77 15.26 -10.09
C ALA A 148 -40.10 14.48 -10.18
N LEU A 149 -40.31 13.50 -9.30
CA LEU A 149 -41.55 12.71 -9.23
C LEU A 149 -42.76 13.54 -8.74
N GLN A 150 -42.54 14.72 -8.14
CA GLN A 150 -43.63 15.62 -7.73
C GLN A 150 -44.18 16.48 -8.87
N VAL A 151 -43.53 16.48 -10.03
CA VAL A 151 -43.97 17.26 -11.20
C VAL A 151 -45.20 16.60 -11.81
N ALA A 152 -46.35 17.28 -11.80
CA ALA A 152 -47.67 16.73 -12.21
C ALA A 152 -47.79 16.42 -13.70
N THR A 153 -46.86 16.84 -14.56
CA THR A 153 -46.92 16.69 -16.03
C THR A 153 -45.82 15.76 -16.59
N LEU A 154 -45.35 14.81 -15.82
CA LEU A 154 -44.33 13.85 -16.27
C LEU A 154 -44.93 12.88 -17.29
N LEU A 155 -44.17 12.63 -18.38
CA LEU A 155 -44.47 11.52 -19.30
C LEU A 155 -44.28 10.18 -18.57
N PRO A 156 -45.14 9.16 -18.81
CA PRO A 156 -45.04 7.89 -18.11
C PRO A 156 -43.67 7.20 -18.18
N ASP A 157 -43.00 7.28 -19.33
CA ASP A 157 -41.67 6.73 -19.52
C ASP A 157 -40.61 7.48 -18.70
N ALA A 158 -40.73 8.80 -18.55
CA ALA A 158 -39.83 9.60 -17.71
C ALA A 158 -40.03 9.28 -16.24
N GLU A 159 -41.25 9.16 -15.78
CA GLU A 159 -41.61 8.76 -14.42
C GLU A 159 -41.00 7.39 -14.08
N ALA A 160 -41.14 6.39 -14.96
CA ALA A 160 -40.63 5.05 -14.75
C ALA A 160 -39.09 5.06 -14.62
N ARG A 161 -38.37 5.85 -15.46
CA ARG A 161 -36.91 5.99 -15.38
C ARG A 161 -36.44 6.66 -14.10
N ILE A 162 -37.12 7.72 -13.68
CA ILE A 162 -36.77 8.45 -12.45
C ILE A 162 -37.04 7.53 -11.23
N ARG A 163 -38.10 6.77 -11.23
CA ARG A 163 -38.45 5.79 -10.18
C ARG A 163 -37.39 4.69 -10.10
N THR A 164 -36.91 4.21 -11.24
CA THR A 164 -35.80 3.23 -11.30
C THR A 164 -34.51 3.83 -10.72
N ALA A 165 -34.15 5.06 -11.08
CA ALA A 165 -32.98 5.75 -10.55
C ALA A 165 -33.06 5.95 -9.01
N TYR A 166 -34.24 6.28 -8.51
CA TYR A 166 -34.50 6.40 -7.07
C TYR A 166 -34.26 5.08 -6.34
N LEU A 167 -34.79 3.97 -6.87
CA LEU A 167 -34.60 2.64 -6.27
C LEU A 167 -33.14 2.21 -6.29
N LEU A 168 -32.42 2.46 -7.38
CA LEU A 168 -30.99 2.18 -7.46
C LEU A 168 -30.18 2.99 -6.45
N ALA A 169 -30.50 4.27 -6.28
CA ALA A 169 -29.85 5.12 -5.28
C ALA A 169 -30.12 4.61 -3.85
N GLN A 170 -31.32 4.14 -3.59
CA GLN A 170 -31.71 3.54 -2.30
C GLN A 170 -30.95 2.23 -2.04
N GLU A 171 -30.82 1.37 -3.03
CA GLU A 171 -30.07 0.11 -2.94
C GLU A 171 -28.59 0.37 -2.69
N MET A 172 -27.97 1.30 -3.44
CA MET A 172 -26.57 1.70 -3.23
C MET A 172 -26.34 2.21 -1.81
N ARG A 173 -27.25 3.02 -1.29
CA ARG A 173 -27.21 3.53 0.08
C ARG A 173 -27.24 2.40 1.10
N SER A 174 -28.11 1.42 0.91
CA SER A 174 -28.22 0.23 1.77
C SER A 174 -26.91 -0.59 1.75
N ARG A 175 -26.34 -0.83 0.56
CA ARG A 175 -25.07 -1.55 0.40
C ARG A 175 -23.89 -0.83 1.05
N LEU A 176 -23.90 0.50 1.09
CA LEU A 176 -22.88 1.31 1.78
C LEU A 176 -23.06 1.32 3.31
N GLY A 177 -24.09 0.65 3.85
CA GLY A 177 -24.37 0.62 5.29
C GLY A 177 -24.80 1.98 5.85
N ILE A 178 -25.40 2.83 5.01
CA ILE A 178 -25.87 4.15 5.42
C ILE A 178 -27.30 3.98 5.91
N ALA A 179 -27.48 3.91 7.24
CA ALA A 179 -28.81 3.89 7.85
C ALA A 179 -29.67 5.09 7.41
N ALA A 180 -30.99 4.88 7.40
CA ALA A 180 -31.98 5.89 7.02
C ALA A 180 -31.93 7.11 7.93
#